data_0319d4758164adb9b547848f2635b074
#
_entry.id   0319d4758164adb9b547848f2635b074
#
_cell.length_a   1.000
_cell.length_b   1.000
_cell.length_c   1.000
_cell.angle_alpha   90.00
_cell.angle_beta   90.00
_cell.angle_gamma   90.00
#
_symmetry.space_group_name_H-M   'P 1'
#
loop_
_entity.id
_entity.type
_entity.pdbx_description
1 polymer ?
#
loop_
_entity_poly.entity_id
_entity_poly.type
_entity_poly.pdbx_seq_one_letter_code
_entity_poly.pdbx_strand_id
1 'polypeptide(L)'
;IEGQILKADDEQRLVYGWASVVTEKGEPVVDRQGDVIEPETLVKAVNNFMENIRVGKEMHKGEQIGAVIHSMPVTKEIGESLGIQSDREGWVVAFKVYDDDVWARVKSGELAAFSIGGRAIKESYDA
;
A
#
# COMPACT_ATOMS: atom_id res chain seq x y z
N ILE A 1 -6.43 4.09 -2.80
CA ILE A 1 -5.17 3.46 -3.24
C ILE A 1 -5.28 1.94 -3.09
N GLU A 2 -5.05 1.25 -4.14
CA GLU A 2 -5.04 -0.20 -4.16
C GLU A 2 -3.62 -0.71 -3.99
N GLY A 3 -3.44 -1.62 -3.04
CA GLY A 3 -2.16 -2.25 -2.85
C GLY A 3 -2.07 -3.58 -3.60
N GLN A 4 -0.91 -3.84 -4.15
CA GLN A 4 -0.63 -5.11 -4.81
C GLN A 4 0.11 -6.00 -3.81
N ILE A 5 -0.45 -7.16 -3.51
CA ILE A 5 0.14 -8.07 -2.53
C ILE A 5 1.32 -8.81 -3.16
N LEU A 6 2.49 -8.70 -2.54
CA LEU A 6 3.70 -9.36 -2.99
C LEU A 6 4.06 -10.56 -2.13
N LYS A 7 3.74 -10.49 -0.84
CA LYS A 7 4.13 -11.52 0.11
C LYS A 7 3.18 -11.50 1.30
N ALA A 8 2.89 -12.66 1.84
CA ALA A 8 2.11 -12.77 3.07
C ALA A 8 2.91 -13.56 4.10
N ASP A 9 2.94 -13.05 5.33
CA ASP A 9 3.59 -13.73 6.45
C ASP A 9 2.50 -14.31 7.34
N ASP A 10 2.41 -15.64 7.37
CA ASP A 10 1.32 -16.33 8.03
C ASP A 10 1.35 -16.18 9.56
N GLU A 11 2.54 -16.18 10.13
CA GLU A 11 2.68 -16.09 11.58
C GLU A 11 2.24 -14.75 12.13
N GLN A 12 2.64 -13.67 11.47
CA GLN A 12 2.32 -12.33 11.90
C GLN A 12 1.07 -11.76 11.25
N ARG A 13 0.51 -12.46 10.29
CA ARG A 13 -0.63 -11.99 9.48
C ARG A 13 -0.31 -10.68 8.80
N LEU A 14 0.90 -10.57 8.26
CA LEU A 14 1.33 -9.39 7.54
C LEU A 14 1.28 -9.63 6.05
N VAL A 15 0.83 -8.63 5.32
CA VAL A 15 0.79 -8.65 3.88
C VAL A 15 1.69 -7.52 3.38
N TYR A 16 2.67 -7.86 2.58
CA TYR A 16 3.61 -6.89 2.03
C TYR A 16 3.26 -6.60 0.59
N GLY A 17 3.33 -5.35 0.20
CA GLY A 17 3.07 -5.02 -1.18
C GLY A 17 3.23 -3.55 -1.49
N TRP A 18 2.99 -3.23 -2.77
CA TRP A 18 2.99 -1.86 -3.24
C TRP A 18 1.61 -1.27 -3.01
N ALA A 19 1.54 -0.24 -2.18
CA ALA A 19 0.28 0.48 -2.02
C ALA A 19 0.02 1.40 -3.21
N SER A 20 1.09 1.85 -3.85
CA SER A 20 1.02 2.71 -5.03
C SER A 20 2.32 2.57 -5.80
N VAL A 21 2.25 2.59 -7.13
CA VAL A 21 3.43 2.62 -7.99
C VAL A 21 3.30 3.84 -8.87
N VAL A 22 4.29 4.74 -8.85
CA VAL A 22 4.22 5.98 -9.60
C VAL A 22 5.16 6.00 -10.82
N THR A 23 6.21 5.18 -10.81
CA THR A 23 7.02 4.95 -12.01
C THR A 23 7.38 3.49 -12.12
N GLU A 24 7.63 3.05 -13.34
CA GLU A 24 8.09 1.70 -13.60
C GLU A 24 9.09 1.77 -14.74
N LYS A 25 10.28 1.25 -14.50
CA LYS A 25 11.37 1.27 -15.48
C LYS A 25 11.65 2.69 -15.99
N GLY A 26 11.55 3.65 -15.10
CA GLY A 26 11.83 5.04 -15.40
C GLY A 26 10.68 5.80 -16.07
N GLU A 27 9.56 5.13 -16.33
CA GLU A 27 8.42 5.76 -16.99
C GLU A 27 7.30 6.03 -16.02
N PRO A 28 6.61 7.16 -16.14
CA PRO A 28 5.48 7.44 -15.26
C PRO A 28 4.37 6.42 -15.42
N VAL A 29 3.74 6.07 -14.31
CA VAL A 29 2.57 5.20 -14.32
C VAL A 29 1.34 6.08 -14.23
N VAL A 30 0.42 5.89 -15.16
CA VAL A 30 -0.84 6.64 -15.21
C VAL A 30 -1.87 5.86 -14.41
N ASP A 31 -2.54 6.54 -13.46
CA ASP A 31 -3.52 5.87 -12.63
C ASP A 31 -4.87 5.75 -13.36
N ARG A 32 -5.88 5.22 -12.65
CA ARG A 32 -7.19 4.97 -13.25
C ARG A 32 -7.87 6.24 -13.72
N GLN A 33 -7.52 7.37 -13.13
CA GLN A 33 -8.12 8.63 -13.47
C GLN A 33 -7.34 9.40 -14.51
N GLY A 34 -6.27 8.79 -15.03
CA GLY A 34 -5.42 9.43 -16.02
C GLY A 34 -4.38 10.36 -15.43
N ASP A 35 -4.16 10.31 -14.13
CA ASP A 35 -3.21 11.19 -13.46
C ASP A 35 -1.85 10.52 -13.30
N VAL A 36 -0.83 11.36 -13.25
CA VAL A 36 0.54 10.96 -12.98
C VAL A 36 0.97 11.64 -11.68
N ILE A 37 1.57 10.86 -10.78
CA ILE A 37 2.05 11.39 -9.51
C ILE A 37 3.57 11.42 -9.56
N GLU A 38 4.14 12.58 -9.28
CA GLU A 38 5.59 12.71 -9.22
C GLU A 38 6.12 12.04 -7.96
N PRO A 39 7.32 11.44 -8.00
CA PRO A 39 7.89 10.79 -6.81
C PRO A 39 7.96 11.70 -5.59
N GLU A 40 8.28 12.98 -5.77
CA GLU A 40 8.33 13.92 -4.66
C GLU A 40 6.96 14.11 -4.02
N THR A 41 5.93 14.16 -4.84
CA THR A 41 4.56 14.30 -4.34
C THR A 41 4.15 13.04 -3.60
N LEU A 42 4.57 11.89 -4.08
CA LEU A 42 4.31 10.62 -3.40
C LEU A 42 4.92 10.62 -1.99
N VAL A 43 6.18 11.04 -1.86
CA VAL A 43 6.84 11.06 -0.56
C VAL A 43 6.05 11.94 0.42
N LYS A 44 5.60 13.11 -0.03
CA LYS A 44 4.80 13.98 0.82
C LYS A 44 3.49 13.34 1.24
N ALA A 45 2.85 12.63 0.31
CA ALA A 45 1.60 11.95 0.62
C ALA A 45 1.80 10.82 1.63
N VAL A 46 2.88 10.06 1.48
CA VAL A 46 3.20 8.99 2.43
C VAL A 46 3.46 9.57 3.82
N ASN A 47 4.23 10.65 3.88
CA ASN A 47 4.53 11.29 5.15
C ASN A 47 3.25 11.79 5.82
N ASN A 48 2.38 12.44 5.05
CA ASN A 48 1.13 12.91 5.59
C ASN A 48 0.26 11.77 6.11
N PHE A 49 0.21 10.67 5.37
CA PHE A 49 -0.58 9.52 5.80
C PHE A 49 -0.06 8.99 7.14
N MET A 50 1.24 8.80 7.24
CA MET A 50 1.83 8.23 8.44
C MET A 50 1.68 9.15 9.65
N GLU A 51 1.81 10.46 9.44
CA GLU A 51 1.74 11.39 10.55
C GLU A 51 0.31 11.71 10.99
N ASN A 52 -0.61 11.79 10.06
CA ASN A 52 -1.93 12.36 10.36
C ASN A 52 -3.08 11.39 10.20
N ILE A 53 -3.03 10.54 9.18
CA ILE A 53 -4.18 9.69 8.86
C ILE A 53 -4.07 8.34 9.55
N ARG A 54 -2.90 7.72 9.46
CA ARG A 54 -2.70 6.41 10.05
C ARG A 54 -2.98 6.38 11.54
N VAL A 55 -2.57 7.42 12.25
CA VAL A 55 -2.77 7.49 13.69
C VAL A 55 -4.06 8.21 14.07
N GLY A 56 -4.81 8.68 13.09
CA GLY A 56 -6.07 9.36 13.34
C GLY A 56 -7.21 8.39 13.50
N LYS A 57 -8.32 8.92 14.02
CA LYS A 57 -9.48 8.09 14.32
C LYS A 57 -10.27 7.67 13.09
N GLU A 58 -10.05 8.32 12.00
CA GLU A 58 -10.76 7.98 10.76
C GLU A 58 -10.48 6.59 10.28
N MET A 59 -9.35 6.05 10.68
CA MET A 59 -8.99 4.69 10.34
C MET A 59 -9.99 3.69 10.89
N HIS A 60 -10.75 4.08 11.88
CA HIS A 60 -11.66 3.16 12.57
C HIS A 60 -13.10 3.29 12.14
N LYS A 61 -13.35 4.05 11.11
CA LYS A 61 -14.70 4.17 10.61
C LYS A 61 -15.10 2.90 9.90
N GLY A 62 -16.26 2.39 10.29
CA GLY A 62 -16.73 1.14 9.76
C GLY A 62 -15.91 0.00 10.32
N GLU A 63 -15.92 -1.10 9.61
CA GLU A 63 -15.26 -2.31 10.07
C GLU A 63 -13.79 -2.30 9.67
N GLN A 64 -12.95 -2.17 10.65
CA GLN A 64 -11.52 -2.16 10.42
C GLN A 64 -10.99 -3.59 10.37
N ILE A 65 -10.47 -3.99 9.21
CA ILE A 65 -9.94 -5.33 9.02
C ILE A 65 -8.44 -5.42 9.27
N GLY A 66 -7.77 -4.29 9.42
CA GLY A 66 -6.33 -4.29 9.65
C GLY A 66 -5.76 -2.90 9.70
N ALA A 67 -4.43 -2.81 9.69
CA ALA A 67 -3.73 -1.55 9.76
C ALA A 67 -2.36 -1.63 9.09
N VAL A 68 -1.88 -0.48 8.63
CA VAL A 68 -0.52 -0.37 8.10
C VAL A 68 0.46 -0.41 9.25
N ILE A 69 1.38 -1.36 9.22
CA ILE A 69 2.40 -1.54 10.25
C ILE A 69 3.75 -1.00 9.78
N HIS A 70 4.10 -1.26 8.52
CA HIS A 70 5.35 -0.75 7.94
C HIS A 70 5.03 0.06 6.70
N SER A 71 5.82 1.09 6.45
CA SER A 71 5.58 1.99 5.34
C SER A 71 6.89 2.60 4.88
N MET A 72 7.12 2.58 3.56
CA MET A 72 8.35 3.11 2.99
C MET A 72 8.09 3.67 1.60
N PRO A 73 8.28 4.97 1.39
CA PRO A 73 8.28 5.49 0.03
C PRO A 73 9.60 5.11 -0.63
N VAL A 74 9.54 4.39 -1.72
CA VAL A 74 10.72 3.97 -2.46
C VAL A 74 10.81 4.85 -3.71
N THR A 75 11.76 5.78 -3.69
CA THR A 75 12.08 6.59 -4.85
C THR A 75 13.49 6.25 -5.26
N LYS A 76 13.91 6.71 -6.44
CA LYS A 76 15.27 6.47 -6.89
C LYS A 76 16.27 7.02 -5.87
N GLU A 77 16.01 8.23 -5.38
CA GLU A 77 16.89 8.87 -4.42
C GLU A 77 16.97 8.12 -3.11
N ILE A 78 15.83 7.76 -2.55
CA ILE A 78 15.79 7.02 -1.29
C ILE A 78 16.38 5.64 -1.47
N GLY A 79 16.06 4.97 -2.57
CA GLY A 79 16.60 3.66 -2.85
C GLY A 79 18.12 3.66 -2.93
N GLU A 80 18.66 4.63 -3.64
CA GLU A 80 20.11 4.73 -3.76
C GLU A 80 20.77 4.97 -2.41
N SER A 81 20.15 5.79 -1.58
CA SER A 81 20.68 6.08 -0.23
C SER A 81 20.71 4.84 0.66
N LEU A 82 19.76 3.94 0.46
CA LEU A 82 19.61 2.76 1.31
C LEU A 82 20.16 1.49 0.68
N GLY A 83 20.69 1.56 -0.54
CA GLY A 83 21.19 0.39 -1.22
C GLY A 83 20.09 -0.51 -1.76
N ILE A 84 18.91 0.02 -1.94
CA ILE A 84 17.79 -0.72 -2.48
C ILE A 84 17.73 -0.51 -3.99
N GLN A 85 17.70 -1.61 -4.73
CA GLN A 85 17.55 -1.53 -6.18
C GLN A 85 16.16 -1.93 -6.57
N SER A 86 15.49 -1.06 -7.31
CA SER A 86 14.14 -1.32 -7.78
C SER A 86 13.92 -0.57 -9.08
N ASP A 87 13.22 -1.20 -10.02
CA ASP A 87 12.83 -0.53 -11.25
C ASP A 87 11.49 0.17 -11.11
N ARG A 88 10.94 0.20 -9.89
CA ARG A 88 9.70 0.89 -9.58
C ARG A 88 9.93 1.94 -8.52
N GLU A 89 9.19 3.03 -8.63
CA GLU A 89 9.11 3.99 -7.55
C GLU A 89 7.66 3.99 -7.06
N GLY A 90 7.50 3.96 -5.76
CA GLY A 90 6.16 3.88 -5.20
C GLY A 90 6.18 3.75 -3.69
N TRP A 91 5.07 3.32 -3.16
CA TRP A 91 4.85 3.20 -1.73
C TRP A 91 4.73 1.72 -1.37
N VAL A 92 5.68 1.23 -0.58
CA VAL A 92 5.68 -0.14 -0.09
C VAL A 92 5.15 -0.14 1.33
N VAL A 93 4.25 -1.06 1.62
CA VAL A 93 3.65 -1.17 2.96
C VAL A 93 3.65 -2.61 3.41
N ALA A 94 3.58 -2.79 4.73
CA ALA A 94 3.20 -4.06 5.33
C ALA A 94 1.90 -3.80 6.09
N PHE A 95 0.90 -4.58 5.80
CA PHE A 95 -0.45 -4.41 6.33
C PHE A 95 -0.77 -5.61 7.22
N LYS A 96 -1.16 -5.35 8.46
CA LYS A 96 -1.54 -6.42 9.37
C LYS A 96 -3.04 -6.66 9.28
N VAL A 97 -3.42 -7.91 9.07
CA VAL A 97 -4.83 -8.29 8.93
C VAL A 97 -5.33 -8.85 10.25
N TYR A 98 -6.37 -8.22 10.80
CA TYR A 98 -6.95 -8.64 12.07
C TYR A 98 -8.10 -9.62 11.88
N ASP A 99 -8.82 -9.50 10.80
CA ASP A 99 -10.04 -10.26 10.56
C ASP A 99 -9.70 -11.66 10.01
N ASP A 100 -10.26 -12.69 10.64
CA ASP A 100 -9.97 -14.08 10.27
C ASP A 100 -10.42 -14.43 8.87
N ASP A 101 -11.60 -13.96 8.49
CA ASP A 101 -12.15 -14.26 7.16
C ASP A 101 -11.32 -13.58 6.08
N VAL A 102 -10.93 -12.34 6.31
CA VAL A 102 -10.10 -11.60 5.37
C VAL A 102 -8.75 -12.29 5.23
N TRP A 103 -8.17 -12.74 6.35
CA TRP A 103 -6.90 -13.44 6.30
C TRP A 103 -6.99 -14.73 5.47
N ALA A 104 -8.06 -15.48 5.67
CA ALA A 104 -8.26 -16.71 4.91
C ALA A 104 -8.34 -16.43 3.40
N ARG A 105 -8.99 -15.32 3.02
CA ARG A 105 -9.11 -14.93 1.62
C ARG A 105 -7.78 -14.45 1.05
N VAL A 106 -6.95 -13.83 1.86
CA VAL A 106 -5.60 -13.47 1.44
C VAL A 106 -4.80 -14.74 1.16
N LYS A 107 -4.85 -15.69 2.08
CA LYS A 107 -4.08 -16.93 1.95
C LYS A 107 -4.52 -17.75 0.75
N SER A 108 -5.80 -17.74 0.43
CA SER A 108 -6.31 -18.49 -0.71
C SER A 108 -6.05 -17.80 -2.05
N GLY A 109 -5.57 -16.56 -2.02
CA GLY A 109 -5.35 -15.79 -3.23
C GLY A 109 -6.60 -15.09 -3.74
N GLU A 110 -7.70 -15.23 -3.05
CA GLU A 110 -8.95 -14.61 -3.46
C GLU A 110 -8.90 -13.09 -3.33
N LEU A 111 -8.18 -12.61 -2.33
CA LEU A 111 -8.07 -11.19 -2.07
C LEU A 111 -6.63 -10.77 -2.31
N ALA A 112 -6.39 -10.02 -3.37
CA ALA A 112 -5.04 -9.67 -3.81
C ALA A 112 -4.69 -8.21 -3.62
N ALA A 113 -5.59 -7.41 -3.04
CA ALA A 113 -5.35 -5.98 -2.87
C ALA A 113 -6.13 -5.44 -1.68
N PHE A 114 -5.63 -4.34 -1.12
CA PHE A 114 -6.27 -3.64 0.00
C PHE A 114 -6.33 -2.15 -0.28
N SER A 115 -7.34 -1.49 0.30
CA SER A 115 -7.30 -0.04 0.38
C SER A 115 -6.37 0.32 1.54
N ILE A 116 -5.71 1.45 1.41
CA ILE A 116 -4.75 1.88 2.43
C ILE A 116 -5.44 2.24 3.74
N GLY A 117 -6.74 2.46 3.72
CA GLY A 117 -7.51 2.75 4.93
C GLY A 117 -7.85 1.53 5.75
N GLY A 118 -7.45 0.33 5.33
CA GLY A 118 -7.67 -0.88 6.09
C GLY A 118 -8.95 -1.60 5.77
N ARG A 119 -9.52 -1.34 4.60
CA ARG A 119 -10.73 -2.02 4.15
C ARG A 119 -10.44 -2.85 2.93
N ALA A 120 -11.13 -3.97 2.81
CA ALA A 120 -10.98 -4.82 1.64
C ALA A 120 -11.47 -4.06 0.41
N ILE A 121 -10.77 -4.26 -0.69
CA ILE A 121 -11.14 -3.65 -1.96
C ILE A 121 -12.05 -4.58 -2.71
N LYS A 122 -13.19 -4.05 -3.12
CA LYS A 122 -14.10 -4.79 -3.96
C LYS A 122 -13.57 -4.76 -5.38
N GLU A 123 -13.92 -5.77 -6.15
CA GLU A 123 -13.42 -5.86 -7.52
C GLU A 123 -13.86 -4.68 -8.38
N SER A 124 -15.00 -4.11 -8.07
CA SER A 124 -15.49 -2.94 -8.79
C SER A 124 -15.09 -1.67 -8.07
N TYR A 125 -13.87 -1.61 -7.63
CA TYR A 125 -13.36 -0.48 -6.89
C TYR A 125 -13.54 0.81 -7.66
N ASP A 126 -14.21 1.74 -7.06
CA ASP A 126 -14.60 2.96 -7.73
C ASP A 126 -13.73 4.15 -7.37
N ALA A 127 -12.75 3.97 -6.60
CA ALA A 127 -11.84 5.04 -6.18
C ALA A 127 -12.55 6.24 -5.59
#